data_91b2615520c566928a6f127d39f4a580
#
_entry.id   91b2615520c566928a6f127d39f4a580
#
_cell.length_a   1.000
_cell.length_b   1.000
_cell.length_c   1.000
_cell.angle_alpha   90.00
_cell.angle_beta   90.00
_cell.angle_gamma   90.00
#
_symmetry.space_group_name_H-M   'P 1'
#
loop_
_entity.id
_entity.type
_entity.pdbx_description
1 polymer ?
#
loop_
_entity_poly.entity_id
_entity_poly.type
_entity_poly.pdbx_seq_one_letter_code
_entity_poly.pdbx_strand_id
1 'polypeptide(L)'
;MTALDDWIDNEARFAAGAMLRAISATDLIKDRPGFGQRVVPRPGSVLASPVLAAYDPDPDYFFHWFRDSAIVIDALRVAEAEGLDRRTAVDRLREFVEFSRSVRGLDGRELLRHGRFREEIQPSFLQYVRPDAEIAAVFADAVRAEARVNPDGTLDFTRWARPQGDGPALRILALTRWRDAQPGLDEALRAAMLELVVGDLNFIMSHASERSFDIWEEESGYHYYTQLVQAEALARGGEWLEETGDAARARSCRSATAQLAPSLDAHWSAADGYYRSRTGVIGGVPEKALDIAVILGVLHAGRAKGAHSVQDPRTQATLTALEDMFDAEYAINRVRPPARGPAMGRYANDAYFGGNPWYLATLAAAEFYFRLSIALLSGAEMAVAKENARFRRSLVAAAAAQERPAFAAAAIERGDTFMRTVEAFTPANGHLSEQFDRTRGAQTSAKHLAWSYAAFITAAASRRRACQAMRG
;
A
#
# COMPACT_ATOMS: atom_id res chain seq x y z
N MET A 1 -2.90 12.27 28.69
CA MET A 1 -2.15 11.93 27.44
C MET A 1 -0.79 11.42 27.84
N THR A 2 -0.24 10.43 27.19
CA THR A 2 1.10 9.92 27.39
C THR A 2 2.07 10.62 26.45
N ALA A 3 3.39 10.52 26.69
CA ALA A 3 4.39 11.06 25.78
C ALA A 3 4.25 10.50 24.34
N LEU A 4 3.83 9.23 24.21
CA LEU A 4 3.55 8.60 22.92
C LEU A 4 2.33 9.25 22.23
N ASP A 5 1.27 9.59 22.99
CA ASP A 5 0.09 10.26 22.41
C ASP A 5 0.48 11.61 21.80
N ASP A 6 1.26 12.42 22.55
CA ASP A 6 1.70 13.73 22.11
C ASP A 6 2.61 13.64 20.86
N TRP A 7 3.51 12.64 20.83
CA TRP A 7 4.35 12.39 19.67
C TRP A 7 3.54 11.98 18.44
N ILE A 8 2.61 11.01 18.59
CA ILE A 8 1.76 10.55 17.48
C ILE A 8 0.93 11.70 16.91
N ASP A 9 0.35 12.55 17.76
CA ASP A 9 -0.46 13.68 17.30
C ASP A 9 0.36 14.75 16.57
N ASN A 10 1.61 14.98 17.00
CA ASN A 10 2.54 15.88 16.32
C ASN A 10 2.99 15.31 14.99
N GLU A 11 3.41 14.06 14.98
CA GLU A 11 3.89 13.37 13.79
C GLU A 11 2.76 13.18 12.75
N ALA A 12 1.51 12.92 13.17
CA ALA A 12 0.38 12.82 12.24
C ALA A 12 0.13 14.14 11.49
N ARG A 13 0.25 15.29 12.18
CA ARG A 13 0.17 16.61 11.52
C ARG A 13 1.31 16.84 10.54
N PHE A 14 2.52 16.46 10.94
CA PHE A 14 3.68 16.55 10.05
C PHE A 14 3.53 15.64 8.83
N ALA A 15 3.18 14.37 9.05
CA ALA A 15 2.99 13.37 8.01
C ALA A 15 1.92 13.79 6.99
N ALA A 16 0.79 14.36 7.46
CA ALA A 16 -0.25 14.88 6.57
C ALA A 16 0.29 16.01 5.69
N GLY A 17 0.99 16.99 6.24
CA GLY A 17 1.62 18.07 5.47
C GLY A 17 2.69 17.55 4.50
N ALA A 18 3.49 16.56 4.90
CA ALA A 18 4.51 15.95 4.06
C ALA A 18 3.91 15.14 2.90
N MET A 19 2.85 14.36 3.16
CA MET A 19 2.10 13.63 2.15
C MET A 19 1.45 14.55 1.12
N LEU A 20 0.85 15.65 1.58
CA LEU A 20 0.22 16.65 0.70
C LEU A 20 1.20 17.28 -0.29
N ARG A 21 2.48 17.46 0.09
CA ARG A 21 3.52 17.95 -0.84
C ARG A 21 3.82 17.01 -2.00
N ALA A 22 3.46 15.73 -1.89
CA ALA A 22 3.60 14.76 -2.98
C ALA A 22 2.42 14.78 -3.96
N ILE A 23 1.28 15.39 -3.57
CA ILE A 23 0.07 15.46 -4.39
C ILE A 23 0.04 16.80 -5.16
N SER A 24 -0.09 16.73 -6.49
CA SER A 24 -0.15 17.93 -7.35
C SER A 24 1.05 18.87 -7.13
N ALA A 25 2.25 18.33 -7.08
CA ALA A 25 3.49 19.07 -6.82
C ALA A 25 3.94 19.88 -8.05
N THR A 26 3.05 20.75 -8.56
CA THR A 26 3.19 21.46 -9.84
C THR A 26 4.29 22.52 -9.85
N ASP A 27 4.82 22.88 -8.70
CA ASP A 27 5.94 23.78 -8.48
C ASP A 27 7.32 23.11 -8.63
N LEU A 28 7.34 21.77 -8.64
CA LEU A 28 8.57 21.03 -8.81
C LEU A 28 8.91 20.78 -10.28
N ILE A 29 10.20 20.74 -10.58
CA ILE A 29 10.73 20.43 -11.90
C ILE A 29 11.84 19.38 -11.74
N LYS A 30 11.71 18.27 -12.46
CA LYS A 30 12.72 17.21 -12.49
C LYS A 30 13.35 17.14 -13.87
N ASP A 31 14.64 17.43 -13.93
CA ASP A 31 15.45 17.20 -15.12
C ASP A 31 16.08 15.79 -15.04
N ARG A 32 15.96 15.02 -16.11
CA ARG A 32 16.61 13.73 -16.34
C ARG A 32 17.44 13.80 -17.60
N PRO A 33 18.63 14.46 -17.56
CA PRO A 33 19.42 14.77 -18.76
C PRO A 33 19.89 13.52 -19.51
N GLY A 34 20.08 12.39 -18.81
CA GLY A 34 20.39 11.11 -19.44
C GLY A 34 19.30 10.59 -20.38
N PHE A 35 18.04 10.92 -20.08
CA PHE A 35 16.85 10.54 -20.85
C PHE A 35 16.31 11.69 -21.71
N GLY A 36 16.94 12.86 -21.74
CA GLY A 36 16.43 14.04 -22.45
C GLY A 36 15.10 14.58 -21.89
N GLN A 37 14.77 14.26 -20.63
CA GLN A 37 13.47 14.59 -20.06
C GLN A 37 13.56 15.80 -19.11
N ARG A 38 12.55 16.66 -19.20
CA ARG A 38 12.20 17.66 -18.21
C ARG A 38 10.74 17.47 -17.82
N VAL A 39 10.50 17.07 -16.58
CA VAL A 39 9.20 16.64 -16.09
C VAL A 39 8.67 17.65 -15.07
N VAL A 40 7.47 18.15 -15.31
CA VAL A 40 6.73 19.03 -14.39
C VAL A 40 5.44 18.34 -13.99
N PRO A 41 5.22 18.00 -12.70
CA PRO A 41 4.01 17.34 -12.26
C PRO A 41 2.76 18.11 -12.64
N ARG A 42 1.74 17.39 -13.14
CA ARG A 42 0.41 17.96 -13.39
C ARG A 42 -0.47 17.87 -12.14
N PRO A 43 -1.49 18.73 -12.02
CA PRO A 43 -2.51 18.58 -10.98
C PRO A 43 -3.06 17.15 -10.96
N GLY A 44 -3.20 16.57 -9.77
CA GLY A 44 -3.70 15.21 -9.55
C GLY A 44 -2.65 14.10 -9.65
N SER A 45 -1.44 14.38 -10.17
CA SER A 45 -0.34 13.43 -10.04
C SER A 45 0.10 13.29 -8.59
N VAL A 46 0.49 12.08 -8.21
CA VAL A 46 1.01 11.78 -6.86
C VAL A 46 2.41 11.22 -7.01
N LEU A 47 3.40 11.92 -6.49
CA LEU A 47 4.79 11.46 -6.49
C LEU A 47 4.99 10.40 -5.40
N ALA A 48 5.67 9.31 -5.71
CA ALA A 48 6.08 8.38 -4.67
C ALA A 48 7.08 9.04 -3.71
N SER A 49 7.97 9.90 -4.25
CA SER A 49 8.78 10.84 -3.47
C SER A 49 8.93 12.16 -4.22
N PRO A 50 8.73 13.31 -3.56
CA PRO A 50 8.94 14.62 -4.17
C PRO A 50 10.42 15.03 -4.21
N VAL A 51 11.34 14.19 -3.76
CA VAL A 51 12.77 14.47 -3.74
C VAL A 51 13.35 14.36 -5.15
N LEU A 52 14.18 15.32 -5.53
CA LEU A 52 14.87 15.35 -6.83
C LEU A 52 16.15 14.48 -6.79
N ALA A 53 15.99 13.20 -6.38
CA ALA A 53 17.10 12.25 -6.30
C ALA A 53 17.60 11.84 -7.71
N ALA A 54 18.86 11.44 -7.81
CA ALA A 54 19.55 11.10 -9.06
C ALA A 54 20.17 9.69 -9.03
N TYR A 55 19.49 8.73 -8.43
CA TYR A 55 19.84 7.29 -8.30
C TYR A 55 20.96 6.95 -7.30
N ASP A 56 21.80 7.91 -6.91
CA ASP A 56 22.84 7.72 -5.93
C ASP A 56 22.93 8.99 -5.05
N PRO A 57 22.85 8.88 -3.72
CA PRO A 57 22.63 7.66 -2.91
C PRO A 57 21.17 7.20 -2.80
N ASP A 58 20.21 7.97 -3.28
CA ASP A 58 18.78 7.71 -3.15
C ASP A 58 18.15 7.40 -4.53
N PRO A 59 17.17 6.50 -4.62
CA PRO A 59 16.51 6.15 -5.87
C PRO A 59 15.67 7.33 -6.41
N ASP A 60 15.54 7.41 -7.75
CA ASP A 60 14.61 8.37 -8.38
C ASP A 60 13.18 7.85 -8.29
N TYR A 61 12.42 8.33 -7.31
CA TYR A 61 10.99 8.04 -7.12
C TYR A 61 10.09 9.21 -7.53
N PHE A 62 10.58 10.10 -8.36
CA PHE A 62 9.82 11.23 -8.90
C PHE A 62 8.90 10.78 -10.04
N PHE A 63 8.02 9.80 -9.74
CA PHE A 63 7.04 9.20 -10.64
C PHE A 63 5.70 9.05 -9.95
N HIS A 64 4.64 8.91 -10.73
CA HIS A 64 3.31 8.54 -10.28
C HIS A 64 3.12 7.02 -10.43
N TRP A 65 3.33 6.25 -9.36
CA TRP A 65 2.95 4.85 -9.30
C TRP A 65 1.45 4.70 -9.11
N PHE A 66 0.82 3.80 -9.83
CA PHE A 66 -0.63 3.57 -9.68
C PHE A 66 -1.01 3.01 -8.32
N ARG A 67 -0.20 2.10 -7.76
CA ARG A 67 -0.34 1.57 -6.40
C ARG A 67 -0.21 2.67 -5.35
N ASP A 68 0.94 3.33 -5.33
CA ASP A 68 1.29 4.34 -4.32
C ASP A 68 0.30 5.50 -4.31
N SER A 69 -0.09 5.97 -5.49
CA SER A 69 -1.03 7.07 -5.63
C SER A 69 -2.40 6.74 -5.03
N ALA A 70 -2.90 5.53 -5.25
CA ALA A 70 -4.17 5.09 -4.70
C ALA A 70 -4.13 4.98 -3.16
N ILE A 71 -3.01 4.47 -2.60
CA ILE A 71 -2.79 4.38 -1.15
C ILE A 71 -2.73 5.78 -0.53
N VAL A 72 -2.01 6.70 -1.15
CA VAL A 72 -1.89 8.10 -0.70
C VAL A 72 -3.26 8.81 -0.74
N ILE A 73 -4.05 8.61 -1.80
CA ILE A 73 -5.38 9.20 -1.92
C ILE A 73 -6.38 8.59 -0.90
N ASP A 74 -6.27 7.30 -0.56
CA ASP A 74 -7.06 6.73 0.55
C ASP A 74 -6.62 7.29 1.90
N ALA A 75 -5.32 7.47 2.13
CA ALA A 75 -4.81 8.10 3.34
C ALA A 75 -5.20 9.59 3.47
N LEU A 76 -5.31 10.31 2.35
CA LEU A 76 -5.82 11.68 2.32
C LEU A 76 -7.27 11.76 2.86
N ARG A 77 -8.12 10.80 2.50
CA ARG A 77 -9.47 10.67 3.07
C ARG A 77 -9.43 10.47 4.59
N VAL A 78 -8.48 9.68 5.08
CA VAL A 78 -8.31 9.46 6.52
C VAL A 78 -7.82 10.75 7.20
N ALA A 79 -6.86 11.44 6.60
CA ALA A 79 -6.35 12.72 7.12
C ALA A 79 -7.46 13.77 7.20
N GLU A 80 -8.33 13.84 6.20
CA GLU A 80 -9.50 14.73 6.19
C GLU A 80 -10.47 14.40 7.33
N ALA A 81 -10.83 13.11 7.49
CA ALA A 81 -11.72 12.65 8.55
C ALA A 81 -11.15 12.92 9.97
N GLU A 82 -9.82 12.87 10.13
CA GLU A 82 -9.11 13.20 11.38
C GLU A 82 -8.89 14.71 11.58
N GLY A 83 -9.31 15.54 10.62
CA GLY A 83 -9.18 17.00 10.70
C GLY A 83 -7.76 17.52 10.45
N LEU A 84 -6.89 16.70 9.88
CA LEU A 84 -5.51 17.06 9.53
C LEU A 84 -5.43 17.87 8.22
N ASP A 85 -6.37 17.66 7.29
CA ASP A 85 -6.61 18.51 6.12
C ASP A 85 -8.11 18.60 5.82
N ARG A 86 -8.72 19.76 6.03
CA ARG A 86 -10.16 20.00 5.78
C ARG A 86 -10.43 20.88 4.58
N ARG A 87 -9.41 21.49 4.00
CA ARG A 87 -9.62 22.55 2.99
C ARG A 87 -9.39 22.10 1.57
N THR A 88 -8.51 21.13 1.35
CA THR A 88 -8.04 20.78 0.01
C THR A 88 -8.30 19.33 -0.38
N ALA A 89 -8.71 18.48 0.56
CA ALA A 89 -8.80 17.04 0.34
C ALA A 89 -9.73 16.64 -0.83
N VAL A 90 -10.93 17.23 -0.92
CA VAL A 90 -11.88 16.97 -2.02
C VAL A 90 -11.38 17.54 -3.34
N ASP A 91 -10.71 18.70 -3.33
CA ASP A 91 -10.12 19.29 -4.54
C ASP A 91 -8.98 18.41 -5.05
N ARG A 92 -8.12 17.90 -4.16
CA ARG A 92 -7.07 16.94 -4.50
C ARG A 92 -7.62 15.61 -5.03
N LEU A 93 -8.72 15.11 -4.46
CA LEU A 93 -9.42 13.95 -5.02
C LEU A 93 -9.90 14.24 -6.45
N ARG A 94 -10.50 15.40 -6.69
CA ARG A 94 -10.96 15.80 -8.03
C ARG A 94 -9.80 15.85 -9.03
N GLU A 95 -8.72 16.51 -8.67
CA GLU A 95 -7.50 16.57 -9.49
C GLU A 95 -6.97 15.16 -9.79
N PHE A 96 -6.90 14.27 -8.78
CA PHE A 96 -6.47 12.88 -8.96
C PHE A 96 -7.36 12.09 -9.91
N VAL A 97 -8.68 12.26 -9.81
CA VAL A 97 -9.64 11.62 -10.72
C VAL A 97 -9.43 12.10 -12.15
N GLU A 98 -9.26 13.40 -12.38
CA GLU A 98 -9.00 13.95 -13.71
C GLU A 98 -7.64 13.51 -14.27
N PHE A 99 -6.58 13.50 -13.46
CA PHE A 99 -5.28 12.95 -13.86
C PHE A 99 -5.40 11.47 -14.24
N SER A 100 -6.05 10.66 -13.41
CA SER A 100 -6.28 9.23 -13.66
C SER A 100 -7.08 8.98 -14.94
N ARG A 101 -8.03 9.85 -15.28
CA ARG A 101 -8.76 9.79 -16.56
C ARG A 101 -7.87 10.14 -17.75
N SER A 102 -7.02 11.15 -17.59
CA SER A 102 -6.13 11.61 -18.67
C SER A 102 -5.09 10.55 -19.07
N VAL A 103 -4.50 9.86 -18.10
CA VAL A 103 -3.47 8.83 -18.40
C VAL A 103 -4.03 7.58 -19.08
N ARG A 104 -5.35 7.33 -19.01
CA ARG A 104 -5.98 6.21 -19.76
C ARG A 104 -5.83 6.35 -21.28
N GLY A 105 -5.64 7.58 -21.77
CA GLY A 105 -5.44 7.87 -23.19
C GLY A 105 -4.01 7.66 -23.68
N LEU A 106 -3.09 7.20 -22.83
CA LEU A 106 -1.72 6.93 -23.23
C LEU A 106 -1.65 5.87 -24.34
N ASP A 107 -0.83 6.12 -25.35
CA ASP A 107 -0.60 5.21 -26.48
C ASP A 107 0.89 5.21 -26.84
N GLY A 108 1.57 4.12 -26.51
CA GLY A 108 3.00 3.97 -26.82
C GLY A 108 3.30 3.95 -28.32
N ARG A 109 2.31 3.62 -29.16
CA ARG A 109 2.45 3.68 -30.64
C ARG A 109 2.59 5.13 -31.12
N GLU A 110 1.94 6.08 -30.42
CA GLU A 110 2.09 7.51 -30.70
C GLU A 110 3.50 8.00 -30.34
N LEU A 111 4.00 7.60 -29.15
CA LEU A 111 5.36 7.91 -28.74
C LEU A 111 6.37 7.43 -29.80
N LEU A 112 6.20 6.22 -30.34
CA LEU A 112 7.08 5.67 -31.37
C LEU A 112 6.92 6.35 -32.72
N ARG A 113 5.69 6.75 -33.11
CA ARG A 113 5.44 7.46 -34.40
C ARG A 113 6.05 8.86 -34.41
N HIS A 114 6.02 9.56 -33.29
CA HIS A 114 6.66 10.86 -33.13
C HIS A 114 8.17 10.77 -32.87
N GLY A 115 8.69 9.64 -32.74
CA GLY A 115 9.91 8.85 -32.91
C GLY A 115 11.28 9.50 -32.58
N ARG A 116 11.36 10.76 -32.17
CA ARG A 116 12.67 11.38 -31.85
C ARG A 116 13.11 11.27 -30.40
N PHE A 117 12.25 10.75 -29.50
CA PHE A 117 12.61 10.68 -28.10
C PHE A 117 13.91 9.91 -27.83
N ARG A 118 14.28 8.90 -28.68
CA ARG A 118 15.55 8.18 -28.55
C ARG A 118 16.77 9.01 -28.98
N GLU A 119 16.58 10.00 -29.85
CA GLU A 119 17.66 10.90 -30.29
C GLU A 119 18.09 11.86 -29.16
N GLU A 120 17.17 12.15 -28.22
CA GLU A 120 17.42 13.00 -27.07
C GLU A 120 18.06 12.23 -25.89
N ILE A 121 18.04 10.88 -25.94
CA ILE A 121 18.60 10.03 -24.89
C ILE A 121 20.09 9.86 -25.10
N GLN A 122 20.89 10.08 -24.05
CA GLN A 122 22.32 9.82 -24.08
C GLN A 122 22.60 8.34 -24.40
N PRO A 123 23.61 8.02 -25.26
CA PRO A 123 23.87 6.64 -25.66
C PRO A 123 24.03 5.63 -24.52
N SER A 124 24.65 6.02 -23.41
CA SER A 124 24.83 5.20 -22.23
C SER A 124 23.51 4.88 -21.49
N PHE A 125 22.45 5.66 -21.71
CA PHE A 125 21.13 5.49 -21.09
C PHE A 125 20.17 4.66 -21.95
N LEU A 126 20.46 4.43 -23.23
CA LEU A 126 19.60 3.61 -24.10
C LEU A 126 19.38 2.19 -23.56
N GLN A 127 20.32 1.63 -22.82
CA GLN A 127 20.18 0.32 -22.18
C GLN A 127 19.03 0.24 -21.16
N TYR A 128 18.61 1.37 -20.60
CA TYR A 128 17.50 1.46 -19.63
C TYR A 128 16.15 1.72 -20.28
N VAL A 129 16.12 1.86 -21.62
CA VAL A 129 14.88 2.10 -22.37
C VAL A 129 14.23 0.76 -22.75
N ARG A 130 12.92 0.73 -22.70
CA ARG A 130 12.10 -0.42 -23.12
C ARG A 130 12.30 -0.70 -24.62
N PRO A 131 12.20 -1.97 -25.04
CA PRO A 131 12.07 -2.32 -26.46
C PRO A 131 10.84 -1.67 -27.10
N ASP A 132 10.92 -1.32 -28.39
CA ASP A 132 9.81 -0.70 -29.11
C ASP A 132 8.53 -1.54 -29.10
N ALA A 133 8.67 -2.86 -29.16
CA ALA A 133 7.53 -3.79 -29.07
C ALA A 133 6.78 -3.68 -27.74
N GLU A 134 7.49 -3.52 -26.61
CA GLU A 134 6.89 -3.31 -25.30
C GLU A 134 6.22 -1.93 -25.19
N ILE A 135 6.83 -0.88 -25.73
CA ILE A 135 6.23 0.46 -25.79
C ILE A 135 4.96 0.43 -26.64
N ALA A 136 5.02 -0.18 -27.82
CA ALA A 136 3.89 -0.29 -28.74
C ALA A 136 2.69 -1.07 -28.15
N ALA A 137 2.96 -1.98 -27.21
CA ALA A 137 1.91 -2.75 -26.54
C ALA A 137 1.11 -1.92 -25.50
N VAL A 138 1.60 -0.74 -25.10
CA VAL A 138 0.93 0.11 -24.10
C VAL A 138 -0.12 0.97 -24.78
N PHE A 139 -1.37 0.50 -24.79
CA PHE A 139 -2.54 1.26 -25.25
C PHE A 139 -3.83 0.67 -24.66
N ALA A 140 -4.90 1.43 -24.61
CA ALA A 140 -6.20 1.01 -24.08
C ALA A 140 -6.08 0.40 -22.67
N ASP A 141 -6.54 -0.84 -22.47
CA ASP A 141 -6.53 -1.49 -21.16
C ASP A 141 -5.12 -1.84 -20.66
N ALA A 142 -4.13 -2.02 -21.55
CA ALA A 142 -2.76 -2.28 -21.16
C ALA A 142 -2.12 -1.13 -20.35
N VAL A 143 -2.61 0.10 -20.49
CA VAL A 143 -2.17 1.23 -19.66
C VAL A 143 -2.44 0.98 -18.17
N ARG A 144 -3.47 0.23 -17.82
CA ARG A 144 -3.81 -0.11 -16.43
C ARG A 144 -2.84 -1.10 -15.79
N ALA A 145 -2.10 -1.84 -16.63
CA ALA A 145 -1.07 -2.78 -16.19
C ALA A 145 0.31 -2.13 -16.03
N GLU A 146 0.45 -0.83 -16.35
CA GLU A 146 1.67 -0.10 -16.08
C GLU A 146 1.90 0.03 -14.57
N ALA A 147 3.18 -0.05 -14.15
CA ALA A 147 3.54 0.19 -12.76
C ALA A 147 3.39 1.67 -12.42
N ARG A 148 3.90 2.52 -13.32
CA ARG A 148 4.01 3.97 -13.13
C ARG A 148 3.99 4.73 -14.44
N VAL A 149 3.71 6.03 -14.34
CA VAL A 149 3.83 7.02 -15.42
C VAL A 149 4.63 8.22 -14.92
N ASN A 150 5.11 9.06 -15.83
CA ASN A 150 5.66 10.34 -15.43
C ASN A 150 4.56 11.22 -14.80
N PRO A 151 4.88 12.05 -13.81
CA PRO A 151 3.87 12.86 -13.12
C PRO A 151 3.32 14.01 -14.01
N ASP A 152 3.89 14.26 -15.18
CA ASP A 152 3.32 15.13 -16.21
C ASP A 152 2.25 14.43 -17.06
N GLY A 153 1.98 13.15 -16.79
CA GLY A 153 1.02 12.33 -17.52
C GLY A 153 1.55 11.66 -18.78
N THR A 154 2.85 11.74 -19.04
CA THR A 154 3.50 11.03 -20.15
C THR A 154 3.88 9.59 -19.78
N LEU A 155 4.01 8.72 -20.79
CA LEU A 155 4.41 7.33 -20.59
C LEU A 155 5.85 7.23 -20.05
N ASP A 156 6.05 6.38 -19.01
CA ASP A 156 7.39 5.96 -18.62
C ASP A 156 7.93 4.94 -19.64
N PHE A 157 8.89 5.35 -20.45
CA PHE A 157 9.54 4.50 -21.44
C PHE A 157 10.77 3.76 -20.89
N THR A 158 11.06 3.88 -19.60
CA THR A 158 12.18 3.16 -18.99
C THR A 158 11.81 1.71 -18.66
N ARG A 159 12.79 0.82 -18.62
CA ARG A 159 12.61 -0.57 -18.19
C ARG A 159 12.18 -0.60 -16.72
N TRP A 160 11.12 -1.32 -16.45
CA TRP A 160 10.60 -1.53 -15.10
C TRP A 160 9.80 -2.83 -15.02
N ALA A 161 9.48 -3.27 -13.81
CA ALA A 161 8.69 -4.47 -13.57
C ALA A 161 7.22 -4.27 -14.00
N ARG A 162 6.79 -4.94 -15.06
CA ARG A 162 5.44 -4.90 -15.66
C ARG A 162 5.03 -6.29 -16.17
N PRO A 163 3.74 -6.67 -16.18
CA PRO A 163 2.58 -5.90 -15.73
C PRO A 163 2.42 -5.87 -14.20
N GLN A 164 1.68 -4.88 -13.67
CA GLN A 164 1.24 -4.83 -12.27
C GLN A 164 -0.28 -4.68 -12.21
N GLY A 165 -0.93 -5.60 -11.51
CA GLY A 165 -2.40 -5.67 -11.44
C GLY A 165 -3.02 -5.11 -10.17
N ASP A 166 -2.23 -4.56 -9.25
CA ASP A 166 -2.67 -4.04 -7.95
C ASP A 166 -3.16 -2.59 -8.02
N GLY A 167 -2.57 -1.75 -8.88
CA GLY A 167 -2.90 -0.33 -8.98
C GLY A 167 -4.39 -0.06 -9.27
N PRO A 168 -5.00 -0.65 -10.31
CA PRO A 168 -6.44 -0.51 -10.57
C PRO A 168 -7.32 -0.95 -9.41
N ALA A 169 -6.96 -2.06 -8.73
CA ALA A 169 -7.72 -2.55 -7.59
C ALA A 169 -7.68 -1.58 -6.41
N LEU A 170 -6.51 -1.05 -6.08
CA LEU A 170 -6.34 -0.06 -5.02
C LEU A 170 -7.06 1.24 -5.34
N ARG A 171 -7.09 1.67 -6.61
CA ARG A 171 -7.85 2.86 -7.03
C ARG A 171 -9.35 2.65 -6.82
N ILE A 172 -9.91 1.50 -7.19
CA ILE A 172 -11.31 1.17 -6.88
C ILE A 172 -11.57 1.28 -5.37
N LEU A 173 -10.72 0.67 -4.53
CA LEU A 173 -10.87 0.68 -3.08
C LEU A 173 -10.80 2.11 -2.52
N ALA A 174 -9.86 2.92 -2.99
CA ALA A 174 -9.77 4.32 -2.58
C ALA A 174 -11.03 5.11 -2.96
N LEU A 175 -11.47 5.02 -4.22
CA LEU A 175 -12.63 5.77 -4.72
C LEU A 175 -13.94 5.32 -4.06
N THR A 176 -14.14 4.03 -3.82
CA THR A 176 -15.33 3.53 -3.10
C THR A 176 -15.36 4.04 -1.67
N ARG A 177 -14.22 4.03 -0.96
CA ARG A 177 -14.11 4.57 0.40
C ARG A 177 -14.33 6.07 0.48
N TRP A 178 -13.86 6.83 -0.51
CA TRP A 178 -14.15 8.25 -0.63
C TRP A 178 -15.64 8.52 -0.82
N ARG A 179 -16.30 7.78 -1.72
CA ARG A 179 -17.76 7.86 -1.92
C ARG A 179 -18.51 7.63 -0.60
N ASP A 180 -18.13 6.58 0.13
CA ASP A 180 -18.81 6.19 1.37
C ASP A 180 -18.58 7.21 2.49
N ALA A 181 -17.38 7.79 2.58
CA ALA A 181 -17.02 8.76 3.59
C ALA A 181 -17.57 10.18 3.33
N GLN A 182 -17.79 10.53 2.06
CA GLN A 182 -18.18 11.88 1.62
C GLN A 182 -19.51 11.84 0.83
N PRO A 183 -20.67 11.69 1.49
CA PRO A 183 -21.96 11.67 0.81
C PRO A 183 -22.30 12.98 0.10
N GLY A 184 -21.61 14.08 0.42
CA GLY A 184 -21.78 15.40 -0.19
C GLY A 184 -20.97 15.66 -1.46
N LEU A 185 -20.22 14.68 -2.00
CA LEU A 185 -19.55 14.86 -3.30
C LEU A 185 -20.55 15.20 -4.40
N ASP A 186 -20.21 16.14 -5.28
CA ASP A 186 -21.08 16.51 -6.40
C ASP A 186 -21.21 15.37 -7.42
N GLU A 187 -22.29 15.44 -8.21
CA GLU A 187 -22.67 14.40 -9.17
C GLU A 187 -21.61 14.21 -10.26
N ALA A 188 -20.99 15.29 -10.74
CA ALA A 188 -19.98 15.23 -11.78
C ALA A 188 -18.74 14.45 -11.32
N LEU A 189 -18.27 14.72 -10.10
CA LEU A 189 -17.14 13.99 -9.51
C LEU A 189 -17.51 12.52 -9.27
N ARG A 190 -18.69 12.23 -8.74
CA ARG A 190 -19.16 10.85 -8.56
C ARG A 190 -19.24 10.07 -9.87
N ALA A 191 -19.74 10.70 -10.94
CA ALA A 191 -19.81 10.09 -12.26
C ALA A 191 -18.40 9.81 -12.82
N ALA A 192 -17.46 10.74 -12.68
CA ALA A 192 -16.07 10.56 -13.09
C ALA A 192 -15.37 9.44 -12.30
N MET A 193 -15.61 9.35 -11.00
CA MET A 193 -15.10 8.27 -10.15
C MET A 193 -15.68 6.91 -10.59
N LEU A 194 -17.00 6.83 -10.85
CA LEU A 194 -17.66 5.61 -11.30
C LEU A 194 -17.12 5.16 -12.66
N GLU A 195 -16.86 6.09 -13.58
CA GLU A 195 -16.26 5.79 -14.89
C GLU A 195 -14.88 5.10 -14.74
N LEU A 196 -14.04 5.59 -13.82
CA LEU A 196 -12.75 4.97 -13.51
C LEU A 196 -12.94 3.57 -12.92
N VAL A 197 -13.83 3.45 -11.94
CA VAL A 197 -14.14 2.17 -11.26
C VAL A 197 -14.63 1.14 -12.26
N VAL A 198 -15.55 1.48 -13.16
CA VAL A 198 -16.03 0.57 -14.20
C VAL A 198 -14.90 0.07 -15.10
N GLY A 199 -14.03 0.97 -15.55
CA GLY A 199 -12.90 0.60 -16.39
C GLY A 199 -11.90 -0.33 -15.67
N ASP A 200 -11.63 -0.05 -14.41
CA ASP A 200 -10.71 -0.85 -13.58
C ASP A 200 -11.32 -2.22 -13.24
N LEU A 201 -12.62 -2.30 -12.95
CA LEU A 201 -13.32 -3.57 -12.74
C LEU A 201 -13.27 -4.45 -13.98
N ASN A 202 -13.50 -3.88 -15.17
CA ASN A 202 -13.40 -4.63 -16.43
C ASN A 202 -11.98 -5.17 -16.63
N PHE A 203 -10.95 -4.36 -16.36
CA PHE A 203 -9.57 -4.79 -16.43
C PHE A 203 -9.30 -5.95 -15.47
N ILE A 204 -9.70 -5.86 -14.20
CA ILE A 204 -9.48 -6.93 -13.22
C ILE A 204 -10.19 -8.21 -13.64
N MET A 205 -11.46 -8.14 -14.07
CA MET A 205 -12.22 -9.31 -14.53
C MET A 205 -11.54 -10.04 -15.69
N SER A 206 -10.82 -9.30 -16.55
CA SER A 206 -10.13 -9.88 -17.71
C SER A 206 -8.74 -10.42 -17.39
N HIS A 207 -8.03 -9.87 -16.38
CA HIS A 207 -6.61 -10.13 -16.17
C HIS A 207 -6.25 -10.71 -14.80
N ALA A 208 -7.19 -10.88 -13.85
CA ALA A 208 -6.88 -11.34 -12.49
C ALA A 208 -6.30 -12.75 -12.41
N SER A 209 -6.46 -13.57 -13.45
CA SER A 209 -5.85 -14.89 -13.58
C SER A 209 -4.45 -14.89 -14.21
N GLU A 210 -3.97 -13.74 -14.62
CA GLU A 210 -2.65 -13.59 -15.24
C GLU A 210 -1.56 -13.35 -14.19
N ARG A 211 -0.31 -13.62 -14.58
CA ARG A 211 0.84 -13.29 -13.73
C ARG A 211 1.04 -11.78 -13.66
N SER A 212 1.41 -11.31 -12.49
CA SER A 212 1.74 -9.92 -12.23
C SER A 212 3.07 -9.83 -11.49
N PHE A 213 3.78 -8.72 -11.60
CA PHE A 213 4.84 -8.43 -10.66
C PHE A 213 4.26 -8.11 -9.28
N ASP A 214 5.04 -8.43 -8.23
CA ASP A 214 4.71 -8.14 -6.85
C ASP A 214 4.82 -6.64 -6.51
N ILE A 215 4.39 -6.28 -5.31
CA ILE A 215 4.43 -4.88 -4.83
C ILE A 215 5.84 -4.32 -4.68
N TRP A 216 6.85 -5.20 -4.60
CA TRP A 216 8.27 -4.83 -4.54
C TRP A 216 8.94 -4.79 -5.92
N GLU A 217 8.19 -5.17 -6.98
CA GLU A 217 8.63 -5.07 -8.37
C GLU A 217 9.81 -5.99 -8.73
N GLU A 218 9.90 -7.15 -8.05
CA GLU A 218 11.03 -8.07 -8.15
C GLU A 218 10.70 -9.38 -8.86
N GLU A 219 9.50 -9.94 -8.65
CA GLU A 219 9.14 -11.27 -9.13
C GLU A 219 7.79 -11.30 -9.84
N SER A 220 7.71 -12.01 -10.97
CA SER A 220 6.45 -12.27 -11.67
C SER A 220 5.82 -13.59 -11.20
N GLY A 221 4.58 -13.53 -10.74
CA GLY A 221 3.86 -14.67 -10.18
C GLY A 221 2.42 -14.38 -9.85
N TYR A 222 1.83 -15.22 -9.01
CA TYR A 222 0.52 -14.99 -8.40
C TYR A 222 0.76 -14.53 -6.96
N HIS A 223 0.46 -13.27 -6.66
CA HIS A 223 0.78 -12.65 -5.38
C HIS A 223 -0.46 -12.51 -4.51
N TYR A 224 -0.36 -12.93 -3.26
CA TYR A 224 -1.44 -12.83 -2.27
C TYR A 224 -1.98 -11.41 -2.16
N TYR A 225 -1.06 -10.43 -2.08
CA TYR A 225 -1.41 -9.02 -2.01
C TYR A 225 -2.32 -8.61 -3.18
N THR A 226 -1.85 -8.80 -4.41
CA THR A 226 -2.56 -8.41 -5.63
C THR A 226 -3.92 -9.10 -5.74
N GLN A 227 -3.97 -10.42 -5.50
CA GLN A 227 -5.22 -11.17 -5.57
C GLN A 227 -6.23 -10.74 -4.50
N LEU A 228 -5.76 -10.43 -3.27
CA LEU A 228 -6.64 -10.01 -2.19
C LEU A 228 -7.25 -8.63 -2.45
N VAL A 229 -6.44 -7.64 -2.88
CA VAL A 229 -6.96 -6.31 -3.20
C VAL A 229 -7.87 -6.34 -4.44
N GLN A 230 -7.60 -7.19 -5.44
CA GLN A 230 -8.47 -7.42 -6.59
C GLN A 230 -9.83 -8.03 -6.19
N ALA A 231 -9.81 -9.06 -5.34
CA ALA A 231 -11.05 -9.69 -4.86
C ALA A 231 -11.92 -8.71 -4.07
N GLU A 232 -11.32 -7.89 -3.23
CA GLU A 232 -12.06 -6.87 -2.47
C GLU A 232 -12.53 -5.72 -3.36
N ALA A 233 -11.72 -5.29 -4.33
CA ALA A 233 -12.11 -4.28 -5.31
C ALA A 233 -13.32 -4.73 -6.15
N LEU A 234 -13.34 -5.99 -6.59
CA LEU A 234 -14.48 -6.57 -7.30
C LEU A 234 -15.74 -6.60 -6.41
N ALA A 235 -15.61 -6.96 -5.13
CA ALA A 235 -16.72 -6.98 -4.19
C ALA A 235 -17.29 -5.56 -3.97
N ARG A 236 -16.44 -4.60 -3.59
CA ARG A 236 -16.85 -3.22 -3.27
C ARG A 236 -17.32 -2.45 -4.50
N GLY A 237 -16.61 -2.57 -5.61
CA GLY A 237 -17.02 -1.98 -6.88
C GLY A 237 -18.32 -2.58 -7.41
N GLY A 238 -18.50 -3.90 -7.23
CA GLY A 238 -19.76 -4.59 -7.58
C GLY A 238 -20.95 -4.10 -6.75
N GLU A 239 -20.76 -3.81 -5.45
CA GLU A 239 -21.79 -3.19 -4.60
C GLU A 239 -22.19 -1.81 -5.14
N TRP A 240 -21.21 -0.98 -5.51
CA TRP A 240 -21.49 0.33 -6.11
C TRP A 240 -22.29 0.22 -7.43
N LEU A 241 -21.93 -0.74 -8.29
CA LEU A 241 -22.66 -0.98 -9.54
C LEU A 241 -24.11 -1.44 -9.30
N GLU A 242 -24.34 -2.28 -8.30
CA GLU A 242 -25.69 -2.69 -7.90
C GLU A 242 -26.54 -1.48 -7.47
N GLU A 243 -26.00 -0.60 -6.64
CA GLU A 243 -26.65 0.63 -6.18
C GLU A 243 -26.97 1.60 -7.33
N THR A 244 -26.16 1.63 -8.39
CA THR A 244 -26.36 2.49 -9.56
C THR A 244 -27.20 1.81 -10.68
N GLY A 245 -27.70 0.59 -10.45
CA GLY A 245 -28.59 -0.12 -11.34
C GLY A 245 -27.88 -1.00 -12.39
N ASP A 246 -26.56 -1.09 -12.43
CA ASP A 246 -25.81 -2.01 -13.31
C ASP A 246 -25.71 -3.42 -12.70
N ALA A 247 -26.86 -4.04 -12.49
CA ALA A 247 -26.96 -5.38 -11.90
C ALA A 247 -26.24 -6.47 -12.73
N ALA A 248 -26.10 -6.27 -14.04
CA ALA A 248 -25.42 -7.24 -14.90
C ALA A 248 -23.92 -7.28 -14.59
N ARG A 249 -23.25 -6.13 -14.55
CA ARG A 249 -21.83 -6.03 -14.23
C ARG A 249 -21.57 -6.35 -12.76
N ALA A 250 -22.47 -5.98 -11.85
CA ALA A 250 -22.39 -6.39 -10.44
C ALA A 250 -22.39 -7.92 -10.28
N ARG A 251 -23.20 -8.66 -11.04
CA ARG A 251 -23.16 -10.14 -11.06
C ARG A 251 -21.82 -10.67 -11.57
N SER A 252 -21.28 -10.06 -12.63
CA SER A 252 -19.96 -10.45 -13.18
C SER A 252 -18.85 -10.25 -12.13
N CYS A 253 -18.86 -9.14 -11.39
CA CYS A 253 -17.93 -8.89 -10.30
C CYS A 253 -18.05 -9.96 -9.20
N ARG A 254 -19.25 -10.31 -8.77
CA ARG A 254 -19.47 -11.39 -7.79
C ARG A 254 -18.92 -12.74 -8.28
N SER A 255 -19.14 -13.07 -9.54
CA SER A 255 -18.60 -14.31 -10.14
C SER A 255 -17.07 -14.31 -10.15
N ALA A 256 -16.46 -13.20 -10.55
CA ALA A 256 -15.00 -13.06 -10.55
C ALA A 256 -14.40 -13.12 -9.14
N THR A 257 -15.04 -12.48 -8.14
CA THR A 257 -14.66 -12.60 -6.73
C THR A 257 -14.65 -14.06 -6.27
N ALA A 258 -15.71 -14.81 -6.61
CA ALA A 258 -15.83 -16.23 -6.25
C ALA A 258 -14.74 -17.09 -6.93
N GLN A 259 -14.33 -16.73 -8.14
CA GLN A 259 -13.25 -17.42 -8.86
C GLN A 259 -11.86 -17.17 -8.24
N LEU A 260 -11.63 -16.02 -7.62
CA LEU A 260 -10.37 -15.69 -6.93
C LEU A 260 -10.24 -16.35 -5.55
N ALA A 261 -11.33 -16.69 -4.89
CA ALA A 261 -11.30 -17.23 -3.53
C ALA A 261 -10.44 -18.50 -3.37
N PRO A 262 -10.51 -19.52 -4.25
CA PRO A 262 -9.64 -20.70 -4.15
C PRO A 262 -8.15 -20.36 -4.32
N SER A 263 -7.81 -19.38 -5.17
CA SER A 263 -6.42 -18.95 -5.37
C SER A 263 -5.88 -18.27 -4.12
N LEU A 264 -6.68 -17.45 -3.44
CA LEU A 264 -6.31 -16.83 -2.16
C LEU A 264 -6.08 -17.88 -1.07
N ASP A 265 -6.97 -18.87 -0.95
CA ASP A 265 -6.82 -19.95 0.02
C ASP A 265 -5.58 -20.83 -0.25
N ALA A 266 -5.17 -20.99 -1.51
CA ALA A 266 -3.99 -21.74 -1.92
C ALA A 266 -2.66 -21.13 -1.45
N HIS A 267 -2.66 -19.88 -1.03
CA HIS A 267 -1.47 -19.26 -0.40
C HIS A 267 -1.21 -19.78 1.01
N TRP A 268 -2.21 -20.37 1.69
CA TRP A 268 -1.99 -20.93 3.03
C TRP A 268 -1.12 -22.16 2.96
N SER A 269 -0.01 -22.16 3.66
CA SER A 269 0.85 -23.32 3.86
C SER A 269 0.66 -23.89 5.27
N ALA A 270 -0.02 -25.01 5.38
CA ALA A 270 -0.19 -25.69 6.67
C ALA A 270 1.14 -26.24 7.24
N ALA A 271 2.11 -26.51 6.37
CA ALA A 271 3.44 -26.97 6.77
C ALA A 271 4.28 -25.81 7.38
N ASP A 272 4.18 -24.61 6.78
CA ASP A 272 4.94 -23.43 7.23
C ASP A 272 4.20 -22.69 8.34
N GLY A 273 2.86 -22.82 8.41
CA GLY A 273 2.01 -22.15 9.40
C GLY A 273 1.75 -20.66 9.11
N TYR A 274 1.88 -20.24 7.84
CA TYR A 274 1.60 -18.87 7.41
C TYR A 274 1.07 -18.80 5.97
N TYR A 275 0.48 -17.67 5.58
CA TYR A 275 0.17 -17.37 4.19
C TYR A 275 1.46 -17.03 3.43
N ARG A 276 1.77 -17.81 2.39
CA ARG A 276 2.86 -17.48 1.46
C ARG A 276 2.48 -16.25 0.65
N SER A 277 3.42 -15.32 0.49
CA SER A 277 3.20 -14.08 -0.27
C SER A 277 2.90 -14.33 -1.73
N ARG A 278 3.36 -15.48 -2.26
CA ARG A 278 3.27 -15.81 -3.69
C ARG A 278 3.18 -17.31 -3.97
N THR A 279 2.63 -17.61 -5.15
CA THR A 279 2.61 -18.93 -5.78
C THR A 279 3.00 -18.82 -7.26
N GLY A 280 3.42 -19.93 -7.87
CA GLY A 280 3.71 -19.97 -9.31
C GLY A 280 4.92 -19.15 -9.76
N VAL A 281 5.79 -18.71 -8.87
CA VAL A 281 7.06 -18.04 -9.22
C VAL A 281 8.08 -19.08 -9.66
N ILE A 282 8.86 -18.76 -10.69
CA ILE A 282 9.94 -19.60 -11.21
C ILE A 282 11.27 -18.93 -10.86
N GLY A 283 12.12 -19.64 -10.12
CA GLY A 283 13.47 -19.15 -9.76
C GLY A 283 13.48 -18.00 -8.75
N GLY A 284 12.39 -17.81 -7.99
CA GLY A 284 12.29 -16.77 -6.99
C GLY A 284 13.13 -17.02 -5.72
N VAL A 285 13.32 -15.98 -4.92
CA VAL A 285 14.03 -16.03 -3.64
C VAL A 285 13.18 -16.77 -2.60
N PRO A 286 13.60 -17.93 -2.06
CA PRO A 286 12.77 -18.75 -1.17
C PRO A 286 12.24 -17.98 0.05
N GLU A 287 13.08 -17.16 0.67
CA GLU A 287 12.81 -16.39 1.87
C GLU A 287 11.63 -15.41 1.70
N LYS A 288 11.39 -14.95 0.49
CA LYS A 288 10.28 -14.05 0.14
C LYS A 288 8.90 -14.73 0.25
N ALA A 289 8.84 -16.03 0.54
CA ALA A 289 7.58 -16.70 0.83
C ALA A 289 6.89 -16.15 2.08
N LEU A 290 7.65 -15.76 3.11
CA LEU A 290 7.17 -15.05 4.29
C LEU A 290 7.51 -13.56 4.13
N ASP A 291 6.50 -12.75 3.81
CA ASP A 291 6.66 -11.36 3.38
C ASP A 291 5.56 -10.50 4.01
N ILE A 292 5.93 -9.31 4.46
CA ILE A 292 4.99 -8.33 5.04
C ILE A 292 3.90 -7.89 4.04
N ALA A 293 4.11 -8.12 2.75
CA ALA A 293 3.09 -7.88 1.72
C ALA A 293 1.76 -8.58 2.01
N VAL A 294 1.78 -9.72 2.72
CA VAL A 294 0.55 -10.41 3.16
C VAL A 294 -0.25 -9.50 4.11
N ILE A 295 0.40 -8.93 5.09
CA ILE A 295 -0.24 -8.03 6.08
C ILE A 295 -0.68 -6.72 5.42
N LEU A 296 0.15 -6.13 4.56
CA LEU A 296 -0.22 -4.96 3.77
C LEU A 296 -1.47 -5.24 2.91
N GLY A 297 -1.57 -6.43 2.30
CA GLY A 297 -2.74 -6.84 1.54
C GLY A 297 -4.01 -6.90 2.40
N VAL A 298 -3.92 -7.47 3.60
CA VAL A 298 -5.04 -7.50 4.57
C VAL A 298 -5.50 -6.11 4.94
N LEU A 299 -4.56 -5.18 5.19
CA LEU A 299 -4.88 -3.81 5.59
C LEU A 299 -5.47 -3.00 4.43
N HIS A 300 -4.87 -3.10 3.24
CA HIS A 300 -5.32 -2.35 2.06
C HIS A 300 -6.65 -2.88 1.50
N ALA A 301 -6.87 -4.18 1.50
CA ALA A 301 -8.19 -4.75 1.21
C ALA A 301 -9.21 -4.27 2.24
N GLY A 302 -8.87 -4.34 3.53
CA GLY A 302 -9.69 -3.79 4.60
C GLY A 302 -10.98 -4.56 4.84
N ARG A 303 -10.97 -5.89 4.64
CA ARG A 303 -12.12 -6.75 4.95
C ARG A 303 -12.53 -6.61 6.40
N ALA A 304 -13.81 -6.38 6.63
CA ALA A 304 -14.35 -6.16 7.97
C ALA A 304 -14.28 -7.43 8.85
N LYS A 305 -14.41 -8.61 8.25
CA LYS A 305 -14.46 -9.91 8.96
C LYS A 305 -14.16 -11.08 8.03
N GLY A 306 -14.01 -12.26 8.63
CA GLY A 306 -13.85 -13.54 7.91
C GLY A 306 -12.42 -13.78 7.43
N ALA A 307 -12.27 -14.70 6.48
CA ALA A 307 -10.98 -15.06 5.91
C ALA A 307 -10.27 -13.84 5.30
N HIS A 308 -8.95 -13.81 5.41
CA HIS A 308 -8.08 -12.74 4.91
C HIS A 308 -8.36 -11.35 5.54
N SER A 309 -8.97 -11.29 6.74
CA SER A 309 -9.11 -10.08 7.55
C SER A 309 -8.16 -10.11 8.75
N VAL A 310 -8.13 -9.03 9.55
CA VAL A 310 -7.36 -9.01 10.81
C VAL A 310 -7.90 -10.03 11.85
N GLN A 311 -9.12 -10.54 11.66
CA GLN A 311 -9.75 -11.55 12.51
C GLN A 311 -9.41 -12.99 12.07
N ASP A 312 -8.85 -13.18 10.88
CA ASP A 312 -8.50 -14.51 10.38
C ASP A 312 -7.34 -15.09 11.19
N PRO A 313 -7.51 -16.29 11.80
CA PRO A 313 -6.44 -16.98 12.53
C PRO A 313 -5.17 -17.19 11.71
N ARG A 314 -5.29 -17.35 10.39
CA ARG A 314 -4.16 -17.55 9.48
C ARG A 314 -3.38 -16.25 9.22
N THR A 315 -4.06 -15.09 9.13
CA THR A 315 -3.36 -13.80 9.04
C THR A 315 -2.65 -13.46 10.35
N GLN A 316 -3.27 -13.78 11.50
CA GLN A 316 -2.67 -13.62 12.81
C GLN A 316 -1.42 -14.50 12.98
N ALA A 317 -1.47 -15.75 12.51
CA ALA A 317 -0.31 -16.66 12.49
C ALA A 317 0.80 -16.11 11.60
N THR A 318 0.44 -15.57 10.43
CA THR A 318 1.40 -14.97 9.50
C THR A 318 2.10 -13.75 10.12
N LEU A 319 1.36 -12.87 10.80
CA LEU A 319 1.97 -11.73 11.50
C LEU A 319 2.93 -12.19 12.59
N THR A 320 2.54 -13.22 13.39
CA THR A 320 3.44 -13.80 14.41
C THR A 320 4.73 -14.33 13.81
N ALA A 321 4.66 -15.04 12.68
CA ALA A 321 5.84 -15.57 12.00
C ALA A 321 6.75 -14.44 11.48
N LEU A 322 6.16 -13.37 10.95
CA LEU A 322 6.91 -12.18 10.51
C LEU A 322 7.60 -11.47 11.68
N GLU A 323 6.92 -11.29 12.81
CA GLU A 323 7.51 -10.69 14.01
C GLU A 323 8.73 -11.46 14.49
N ASP A 324 8.64 -12.79 14.57
CA ASP A 324 9.76 -13.64 14.97
C ASP A 324 10.93 -13.57 14.01
N MET A 325 10.61 -13.61 12.70
CA MET A 325 11.62 -13.53 11.66
C MET A 325 12.40 -12.22 11.75
N PHE A 326 11.72 -11.07 11.82
CA PHE A 326 12.38 -9.77 11.88
C PHE A 326 13.05 -9.50 13.23
N ASP A 327 12.55 -10.10 14.31
CA ASP A 327 13.22 -10.02 15.62
C ASP A 327 14.62 -10.63 15.57
N ALA A 328 14.78 -11.72 14.83
CA ALA A 328 16.07 -12.36 14.63
C ALA A 328 16.92 -11.67 13.54
N GLU A 329 16.28 -11.08 12.50
CA GLU A 329 16.96 -10.55 11.32
C GLU A 329 17.80 -9.31 11.61
N TYR A 330 17.24 -8.33 12.36
CA TYR A 330 17.86 -7.02 12.49
C TYR A 330 18.63 -6.82 13.79
N ALA A 331 19.85 -6.27 13.69
CA ALA A 331 20.68 -5.98 14.86
C ALA A 331 19.99 -5.00 15.83
N ILE A 332 19.27 -3.99 15.31
CA ILE A 332 18.54 -3.02 16.15
C ILE A 332 17.40 -3.67 16.96
N ASN A 333 16.87 -4.80 16.53
CA ASN A 333 15.85 -5.53 17.27
C ASN A 333 16.41 -6.31 18.44
N ARG A 334 17.64 -6.84 18.32
CA ARG A 334 18.30 -7.60 19.39
C ARG A 334 18.64 -6.77 20.62
N VAL A 335 18.80 -5.47 20.46
CA VAL A 335 19.17 -4.52 21.54
C VAL A 335 18.02 -3.58 21.92
N ARG A 336 16.80 -3.81 21.38
CA ARG A 336 15.66 -2.93 21.68
C ARG A 336 15.19 -3.09 23.13
N PRO A 337 14.70 -2.02 23.77
CA PRO A 337 14.03 -2.12 25.06
C PRO A 337 12.68 -2.88 24.91
N PRO A 338 12.21 -3.55 25.98
CA PRO A 338 10.95 -4.33 25.95
C PRO A 338 9.71 -3.53 25.52
N ALA A 339 9.72 -2.21 25.71
CA ALA A 339 8.63 -1.32 25.33
C ALA A 339 8.50 -1.12 23.81
N ARG A 340 9.49 -1.53 23.00
CA ARG A 340 9.48 -1.43 21.55
C ARG A 340 9.22 -2.79 20.91
N GLY A 341 8.36 -2.84 19.90
CA GLY A 341 8.17 -3.98 19.01
C GLY A 341 9.35 -4.13 18.04
N PRO A 342 9.46 -5.25 17.32
CA PRO A 342 10.47 -5.40 16.27
C PRO A 342 10.25 -4.39 15.14
N ALA A 343 11.34 -3.81 14.64
CA ALA A 343 11.33 -3.13 13.34
C ALA A 343 11.10 -4.17 12.25
N MET A 344 10.19 -3.90 11.33
CA MET A 344 9.75 -4.83 10.28
C MET A 344 10.28 -4.38 8.92
N GLY A 345 10.66 -5.33 8.07
CA GLY A 345 11.07 -5.09 6.68
C GLY A 345 10.15 -5.78 5.68
N ARG A 346 10.66 -6.06 4.47
CA ARG A 346 9.90 -6.75 3.42
C ARG A 346 9.87 -8.27 3.66
N TYR A 347 11.01 -8.91 3.65
CA TYR A 347 11.23 -10.36 3.87
C TYR A 347 12.67 -10.59 4.35
N ALA A 348 12.99 -11.81 4.78
CA ALA A 348 14.35 -12.14 5.26
C ALA A 348 15.36 -12.13 4.12
N ASN A 349 16.60 -11.77 4.43
CA ASN A 349 17.70 -11.66 3.46
C ASN A 349 17.43 -10.69 2.29
N ASP A 350 16.55 -9.72 2.50
CA ASP A 350 16.35 -8.64 1.53
C ASP A 350 17.67 -7.90 1.27
N ALA A 351 17.97 -7.64 0.00
CA ALA A 351 19.20 -6.96 -0.42
C ALA A 351 18.98 -5.50 -0.85
N TYR A 352 17.71 -5.08 -1.03
CA TYR A 352 17.40 -3.75 -1.55
C TYR A 352 17.86 -2.65 -0.58
N PHE A 353 18.75 -1.80 -1.02
CA PHE A 353 19.42 -0.76 -0.21
C PHE A 353 19.98 -1.28 1.12
N GLY A 354 20.48 -2.54 1.13
CA GLY A 354 21.08 -3.18 2.30
C GLY A 354 20.11 -4.01 3.15
N GLY A 355 18.87 -4.20 2.68
CA GLY A 355 17.88 -5.06 3.35
C GLY A 355 17.49 -4.57 4.73
N ASN A 356 17.03 -3.34 4.79
CA ASN A 356 16.73 -2.63 6.03
C ASN A 356 15.25 -2.76 6.45
N PRO A 357 14.90 -2.45 7.70
CA PRO A 357 13.52 -2.26 8.09
C PRO A 357 12.89 -1.05 7.38
N TRP A 358 11.58 -1.15 7.14
CA TRP A 358 10.77 -0.16 6.45
C TRP A 358 9.78 0.49 7.43
N TYR A 359 9.61 1.81 7.32
CA TYR A 359 8.61 2.51 8.11
C TYR A 359 7.22 1.95 7.88
N LEU A 360 6.79 1.81 6.61
CA LEU A 360 5.47 1.30 6.27
C LEU A 360 5.24 -0.15 6.74
N ALA A 361 6.26 -1.00 6.75
CA ALA A 361 6.16 -2.38 7.23
C ALA A 361 5.97 -2.44 8.76
N THR A 362 6.72 -1.61 9.49
CA THR A 362 6.60 -1.49 10.96
C THR A 362 5.24 -0.91 11.35
N LEU A 363 4.76 0.10 10.60
CA LEU A 363 3.44 0.71 10.78
C LEU A 363 2.30 -0.26 10.41
N ALA A 364 2.49 -1.14 9.42
CA ALA A 364 1.50 -2.17 9.08
C ALA A 364 1.26 -3.13 10.24
N ALA A 365 2.31 -3.55 10.95
CA ALA A 365 2.14 -4.36 12.15
C ALA A 365 1.36 -3.61 13.25
N ALA A 366 1.67 -2.33 13.50
CA ALA A 366 0.93 -1.50 14.43
C ALA A 366 -0.56 -1.40 14.06
N GLU A 367 -0.83 -1.06 12.80
CA GLU A 367 -2.20 -0.87 12.30
C GLU A 367 -3.02 -2.16 12.35
N PHE A 368 -2.42 -3.32 12.08
CA PHE A 368 -3.08 -4.61 12.20
C PHE A 368 -3.63 -4.82 13.62
N TYR A 369 -2.83 -4.57 14.63
CA TYR A 369 -3.25 -4.71 16.03
C TYR A 369 -4.33 -3.71 16.42
N PHE A 370 -4.25 -2.47 15.97
CA PHE A 370 -5.29 -1.47 16.25
C PHE A 370 -6.61 -1.82 15.58
N ARG A 371 -6.59 -2.29 14.33
CA ARG A 371 -7.81 -2.76 13.64
C ARG A 371 -8.39 -4.01 14.28
N LEU A 372 -7.54 -4.93 14.76
CA LEU A 372 -8.03 -6.08 15.54
C LEU A 372 -8.73 -5.63 16.82
N SER A 373 -8.14 -4.68 17.55
CA SER A 373 -8.77 -4.12 18.76
C SER A 373 -10.14 -3.50 18.44
N ILE A 374 -10.24 -2.69 17.38
CA ILE A 374 -11.51 -2.11 16.93
C ILE A 374 -12.54 -3.21 16.64
N ALA A 375 -12.17 -4.26 15.92
CA ALA A 375 -13.06 -5.37 15.61
C ALA A 375 -13.59 -6.06 16.87
N LEU A 376 -12.70 -6.34 17.83
CA LEU A 376 -13.06 -6.95 19.12
C LEU A 376 -14.01 -6.06 19.92
N LEU A 377 -13.74 -4.76 20.01
CA LEU A 377 -14.59 -3.80 20.71
C LEU A 377 -15.96 -3.61 20.02
N SER A 378 -16.01 -3.82 18.70
CA SER A 378 -17.25 -3.81 17.91
C SER A 378 -18.04 -5.12 17.97
N GLY A 379 -17.64 -6.06 18.82
CA GLY A 379 -18.39 -7.31 19.07
C GLY A 379 -17.85 -8.56 18.38
N ALA A 380 -16.74 -8.46 17.60
CA ALA A 380 -16.11 -9.66 17.07
C ALA A 380 -15.51 -10.54 18.18
N GLU A 381 -15.53 -11.84 17.98
CA GLU A 381 -14.88 -12.79 18.89
C GLU A 381 -13.45 -13.11 18.40
N MET A 382 -12.52 -13.26 19.35
CA MET A 382 -11.20 -13.79 19.05
C MET A 382 -11.33 -15.28 18.70
N ALA A 383 -11.16 -15.62 17.45
CA ALA A 383 -11.27 -17.00 17.00
C ALA A 383 -10.27 -17.91 17.75
N VAL A 384 -10.76 -19.08 18.18
CA VAL A 384 -9.94 -20.11 18.82
C VAL A 384 -9.59 -21.16 17.79
N ALA A 385 -8.40 -21.07 17.23
CA ALA A 385 -7.89 -22.00 16.24
C ALA A 385 -6.44 -22.41 16.60
N LYS A 386 -6.01 -23.56 16.08
CA LYS A 386 -4.62 -24.01 16.26
C LYS A 386 -3.63 -23.06 15.59
N GLU A 387 -4.03 -22.46 14.48
CA GLU A 387 -3.21 -21.55 13.68
C GLU A 387 -2.83 -20.29 14.48
N ASN A 388 -3.77 -19.68 15.20
CA ASN A 388 -3.52 -18.46 15.97
C ASN A 388 -3.20 -18.70 17.46
N ALA A 389 -2.99 -19.93 17.88
CA ALA A 389 -2.76 -20.24 19.30
C ALA A 389 -1.56 -19.49 19.88
N ARG A 390 -0.49 -19.30 19.09
CA ARG A 390 0.70 -18.54 19.48
C ARG A 390 0.42 -17.04 19.53
N PHE A 391 -0.25 -16.48 18.53
CA PHE A 391 -0.68 -15.10 18.49
C PHE A 391 -1.54 -14.75 19.73
N ARG A 392 -2.50 -15.59 20.09
CA ARG A 392 -3.34 -15.38 21.26
C ARG A 392 -2.51 -15.36 22.56
N ARG A 393 -1.58 -16.31 22.70
CA ARG A 393 -0.69 -16.35 23.88
C ARG A 393 0.24 -15.14 23.98
N SER A 394 0.71 -14.60 22.86
CA SER A 394 1.56 -13.42 22.87
C SER A 394 0.81 -12.15 23.30
N LEU A 395 -0.51 -12.09 23.06
CA LEU A 395 -1.31 -10.95 23.49
C LEU A 395 -1.69 -11.04 24.97
N VAL A 396 -2.15 -12.20 25.43
CA VAL A 396 -2.63 -12.35 26.80
C VAL A 396 -1.92 -13.55 27.46
N ALA A 397 -1.21 -13.32 28.56
CA ALA A 397 -0.60 -14.39 29.33
C ALA A 397 -1.67 -15.40 29.76
N ALA A 398 -1.35 -16.69 29.75
CA ALA A 398 -2.25 -17.83 29.83
C ALA A 398 -3.22 -17.86 31.05
N ALA A 399 -3.02 -17.00 32.04
CA ALA A 399 -3.81 -16.95 33.29
C ALA A 399 -4.73 -15.73 33.42
N ALA A 400 -4.60 -14.72 32.59
CA ALA A 400 -5.43 -13.52 32.66
C ALA A 400 -6.57 -13.65 31.66
N ALA A 401 -7.79 -13.68 32.17
CA ALA A 401 -9.06 -13.61 31.47
C ALA A 401 -9.02 -13.66 29.93
N GLN A 402 -9.42 -14.78 29.34
CA GLN A 402 -9.62 -14.92 27.88
C GLN A 402 -10.83 -14.09 27.41
N GLU A 403 -11.06 -12.94 28.01
CA GLU A 403 -12.18 -12.07 27.71
C GLU A 403 -11.82 -11.11 26.56
N ARG A 404 -12.77 -10.85 25.72
CA ARG A 404 -12.66 -9.95 24.55
C ARG A 404 -12.07 -8.58 24.89
N PRO A 405 -12.47 -7.87 25.98
CA PRO A 405 -11.85 -6.59 26.32
C PRO A 405 -10.36 -6.68 26.67
N ALA A 406 -9.93 -7.77 27.29
CA ALA A 406 -8.51 -7.98 27.59
C ALA A 406 -7.67 -8.18 26.32
N PHE A 407 -8.17 -8.92 25.33
CA PHE A 407 -7.53 -9.04 24.03
C PHE A 407 -7.49 -7.70 23.30
N ALA A 408 -8.56 -6.91 23.35
CA ALA A 408 -8.61 -5.60 22.71
C ALA A 408 -7.58 -4.63 23.33
N ALA A 409 -7.47 -4.58 24.65
CA ALA A 409 -6.47 -3.79 25.36
C ALA A 409 -5.04 -4.23 25.01
N ALA A 410 -4.76 -5.54 25.07
CA ALA A 410 -3.46 -6.09 24.74
C ALA A 410 -3.06 -5.82 23.26
N ALA A 411 -4.04 -5.83 22.35
CA ALA A 411 -3.81 -5.46 20.96
C ALA A 411 -3.40 -3.98 20.82
N ILE A 412 -4.05 -3.05 21.57
CA ILE A 412 -3.61 -1.63 21.58
C ILE A 412 -2.19 -1.54 22.12
N GLU A 413 -1.89 -2.17 23.25
CA GLU A 413 -0.55 -2.15 23.84
C GLU A 413 0.51 -2.71 22.87
N ARG A 414 0.20 -3.82 22.19
CA ARG A 414 1.10 -4.41 21.20
C ARG A 414 1.32 -3.47 20.02
N GLY A 415 0.28 -2.88 19.46
CA GLY A 415 0.36 -1.86 18.40
C GLY A 415 1.24 -0.67 18.82
N ASP A 416 1.09 -0.20 20.06
CA ASP A 416 1.88 0.89 20.64
C ASP A 416 3.37 0.56 20.71
N THR A 417 3.75 -0.71 20.88
CA THR A 417 5.17 -1.09 20.85
C THR A 417 5.80 -0.85 19.49
N PHE A 418 5.07 -1.07 18.38
CA PHE A 418 5.53 -0.75 17.02
C PHE A 418 5.56 0.75 16.76
N MET A 419 4.57 1.52 17.27
CA MET A 419 4.60 2.99 17.19
C MET A 419 5.84 3.56 17.89
N ARG A 420 6.22 3.03 19.05
CA ARG A 420 7.47 3.40 19.75
C ARG A 420 8.74 3.01 18.97
N THR A 421 8.70 1.99 18.16
CA THR A 421 9.80 1.66 17.25
C THR A 421 9.92 2.70 16.15
N VAL A 422 8.82 3.11 15.54
CA VAL A 422 8.78 4.18 14.55
C VAL A 422 9.26 5.50 15.17
N GLU A 423 8.76 5.86 16.36
CA GLU A 423 9.20 7.03 17.12
C GLU A 423 10.74 7.05 17.31
N ALA A 424 11.31 5.93 17.74
CA ALA A 424 12.75 5.83 18.04
C ALA A 424 13.65 6.05 16.82
N PHE A 425 13.14 5.79 15.61
CA PHE A 425 13.89 5.93 14.35
C PHE A 425 13.39 7.06 13.46
N THR A 426 12.40 7.82 13.91
CA THR A 426 11.99 9.08 13.27
C THR A 426 12.89 10.20 13.73
N PRO A 427 13.57 10.93 12.83
CA PRO A 427 14.38 12.09 13.21
C PRO A 427 13.53 13.20 13.84
N ALA A 428 14.16 14.09 14.58
CA ALA A 428 13.49 15.21 15.27
C ALA A 428 12.71 16.15 14.35
N ASN A 429 13.02 16.14 13.04
CA ASN A 429 12.30 16.93 12.03
C ASN A 429 11.03 16.22 11.48
N GLY A 430 10.69 15.01 11.95
CA GLY A 430 9.51 14.25 11.52
C GLY A 430 9.62 13.62 10.12
N HIS A 431 10.77 13.67 9.46
CA HIS A 431 10.90 13.12 8.11
C HIS A 431 10.82 11.59 8.14
N LEU A 432 10.02 11.00 7.23
CA LEU A 432 10.01 9.56 6.98
C LEU A 432 10.61 9.25 5.60
N SER A 433 11.56 8.33 5.60
CA SER A 433 12.09 7.71 4.38
C SER A 433 11.36 6.40 4.09
N GLU A 434 11.82 5.69 3.08
CA GLU A 434 11.39 4.32 2.81
C GLU A 434 11.89 3.38 3.91
N GLN A 435 13.19 3.46 4.21
CA GLN A 435 13.89 2.55 5.12
C GLN A 435 14.65 3.32 6.20
N PHE A 436 15.00 2.60 7.25
CA PHE A 436 15.99 3.02 8.25
C PHE A 436 17.02 1.90 8.50
N ASP A 437 18.29 2.26 8.67
CA ASP A 437 19.42 1.34 8.73
C ASP A 437 19.23 0.25 9.81
N ARG A 438 19.42 -1.00 9.43
CA ARG A 438 19.22 -2.19 10.26
C ARG A 438 20.17 -2.31 11.47
N THR A 439 21.18 -1.42 11.55
CA THR A 439 22.21 -1.42 12.59
C THR A 439 22.17 -0.16 13.44
N ARG A 440 22.01 1.01 12.80
CA ARG A 440 22.11 2.33 13.44
C ARG A 440 20.78 3.09 13.46
N GLY A 441 19.79 2.67 12.67
CA GLY A 441 18.49 3.32 12.56
C GLY A 441 18.48 4.63 11.78
N ALA A 442 19.59 5.02 11.13
CA ALA A 442 19.61 6.21 10.27
C ALA A 442 18.75 6.00 9.03
N GLN A 443 18.11 7.06 8.56
CA GLN A 443 17.28 6.99 7.35
C GLN A 443 18.10 6.68 6.10
N THR A 444 17.60 5.77 5.28
CA THR A 444 18.21 5.34 4.02
C THR A 444 17.16 5.12 2.93
N SER A 445 17.60 4.88 1.69
CA SER A 445 16.75 4.76 0.51
C SER A 445 15.93 6.03 0.23
N ALA A 446 14.78 5.94 -0.44
CA ALA A 446 13.98 7.09 -0.84
C ALA A 446 13.56 7.93 0.37
N LYS A 447 13.94 9.20 0.36
CA LYS A 447 13.53 10.17 1.37
C LYS A 447 12.12 10.68 1.07
N HIS A 448 11.38 11.07 2.10
CA HIS A 448 10.02 11.58 1.95
C HIS A 448 9.11 10.65 1.14
N LEU A 449 9.15 9.33 1.41
CA LEU A 449 8.26 8.40 0.74
C LEU A 449 6.80 8.69 1.13
N ALA A 450 5.98 9.02 0.14
CA ALA A 450 4.57 9.37 0.38
C ALA A 450 3.78 8.20 1.02
N TRP A 451 4.11 6.96 0.65
CA TRP A 451 3.50 5.76 1.26
C TRP A 451 3.88 5.60 2.74
N SER A 452 5.09 5.97 3.17
CA SER A 452 5.45 5.94 4.60
C SER A 452 4.60 6.90 5.42
N TYR A 453 4.35 8.10 4.90
CA TYR A 453 3.46 9.07 5.54
C TYR A 453 2.00 8.61 5.53
N ALA A 454 1.53 8.04 4.43
CA ALA A 454 0.20 7.45 4.32
C ALA A 454 -0.02 6.34 5.36
N ALA A 455 0.95 5.43 5.51
CA ALA A 455 0.92 4.36 6.50
C ALA A 455 0.91 4.91 7.94
N PHE A 456 1.65 5.99 8.21
CA PHE A 456 1.61 6.64 9.53
C PHE A 456 0.23 7.20 9.85
N ILE A 457 -0.38 7.90 8.91
CA ILE A 457 -1.71 8.51 9.07
C ILE A 457 -2.76 7.44 9.35
N THR A 458 -2.75 6.33 8.59
CA THR A 458 -3.75 5.26 8.77
C THR A 458 -3.56 4.48 10.07
N ALA A 459 -2.31 4.23 10.49
CA ALA A 459 -1.99 3.60 11.76
C ALA A 459 -2.39 4.49 12.95
N ALA A 460 -2.06 5.78 12.91
CA ALA A 460 -2.42 6.74 13.95
C ALA A 460 -3.94 6.91 14.11
N ALA A 461 -4.68 7.00 12.99
CA ALA A 461 -6.13 7.06 12.99
C ALA A 461 -6.76 5.77 13.54
N SER A 462 -6.23 4.59 13.16
CA SER A 462 -6.67 3.29 13.67
C SER A 462 -6.45 3.20 15.18
N ARG A 463 -5.29 3.64 15.68
CA ARG A 463 -4.99 3.72 17.12
C ARG A 463 -5.99 4.62 17.85
N ARG A 464 -6.22 5.82 17.33
CA ARG A 464 -7.14 6.79 17.94
C ARG A 464 -8.53 6.20 18.08
N ARG A 465 -9.06 5.55 17.04
CA ARG A 465 -10.36 4.85 17.05
C ARG A 465 -10.40 3.70 18.05
N ALA A 466 -9.34 2.88 18.13
CA ALA A 466 -9.23 1.80 19.09
C ALA A 466 -9.26 2.33 20.52
N CYS A 467 -8.48 3.38 20.84
CA CYS A 467 -8.46 4.01 22.15
C CYS A 467 -9.79 4.69 22.51
N GLN A 468 -10.49 5.28 21.56
CA GLN A 468 -11.83 5.85 21.76
C GLN A 468 -12.85 4.75 22.07
N ALA A 469 -12.89 3.68 21.27
CA ALA A 469 -13.78 2.55 21.47
C ALA A 469 -13.53 1.79 22.80
N MET A 470 -12.30 1.83 23.32
CA MET A 470 -11.97 1.23 24.63
C MET A 470 -12.50 2.04 25.81
N ARG A 471 -12.78 3.33 25.64
CA ARG A 471 -13.26 4.25 26.70
C ARG A 471 -14.78 4.36 26.76
N GLY A 472 -15.47 4.04 25.67
CA GLY A 472 -16.94 4.05 25.55
C GLY A 472 -17.55 2.70 25.85
#